data_193c30d698c4de3ff01370b5a72b52ea
#
_entry.id   193c30d698c4de3ff01370b5a72b52ea
#
_cell.length_a   1.000
_cell.length_b   1.000
_cell.length_c   1.000
_cell.angle_alpha   90.00
_cell.angle_beta   90.00
_cell.angle_gamma   90.00
#
_symmetry.space_group_name_H-M   'P 1'
#
loop_
_entity.id
_entity.type
_entity.pdbx_description
1 polymer ?
#
loop_
_entity_poly.entity_id
_entity_poly.type
_entity_poly.pdbx_seq_one_letter_code
_entity_poly.pdbx_strand_id
1 'polypeptide(L)'
;MIDQEEFYKLMKDGGIEFITGVPDSLLNDFCSYVQTNLSSKNHVIAANEGNAIALAAGYHLSTGTVPLVYMQNSGLGNAINPLTSLVNDEVYGIPMILLVGWRGSPDVNDWAQHKLPGHLTPKLLECMNIPFLTLEDNSSSFESLKWAIETAREKKSPVALLAKKGVLAKEKKEQPLPGESEYTMNREEAIKCVIDNTPEDTVFVATTGRATRELHELRKASGESHRFDFLKCGSYGTYFFDSYWLGFSSKNRLIVWLDGDASTIMHLGA
;
A
#
# COMPACT_ATOMS: atom_id res chain seq x y z
N MET A 1 10.54 15.88 10.97
CA MET A 1 9.95 15.23 9.77
C MET A 1 10.97 15.28 8.66
N ILE A 2 11.12 14.19 7.93
CA ILE A 2 12.08 14.03 6.83
C ILE A 2 11.56 14.79 5.63
N ASP A 3 12.37 15.69 5.08
CA ASP A 3 12.08 16.40 3.83
C ASP A 3 12.14 15.43 2.63
N GLN A 4 11.15 15.48 1.74
CA GLN A 4 11.04 14.51 0.63
C GLN A 4 12.10 14.77 -0.45
N GLU A 5 12.41 16.01 -0.74
CA GLU A 5 13.42 16.37 -1.75
C GLU A 5 14.81 15.95 -1.29
N GLU A 6 15.14 16.21 -0.02
CA GLU A 6 16.42 15.84 0.57
C GLU A 6 16.56 14.32 0.67
N PHE A 7 15.48 13.59 1.07
CA PHE A 7 15.46 12.14 1.12
C PHE A 7 15.63 11.51 -0.27
N TYR A 8 14.94 12.06 -1.27
CA TYR A 8 15.09 11.60 -2.65
C TYR A 8 16.49 11.89 -3.20
N LYS A 9 17.05 13.07 -2.93
CA LYS A 9 18.42 13.41 -3.33
C LYS A 9 19.43 12.41 -2.75
N LEU A 10 19.28 12.06 -1.49
CA LEU A 10 20.16 11.09 -0.85
C LEU A 10 20.01 9.68 -1.45
N MET A 11 18.79 9.26 -1.80
CA MET A 11 18.58 8.00 -2.53
C MET A 11 19.32 8.01 -3.86
N LYS A 12 19.20 9.10 -4.63
CA LYS A 12 19.87 9.26 -5.93
C LYS A 12 21.39 9.27 -5.78
N ASP A 13 21.91 9.99 -4.80
CA ASP A 13 23.36 10.03 -4.49
C ASP A 13 23.86 8.64 -4.06
N GLY A 14 23.02 7.84 -3.41
CA GLY A 14 23.25 6.43 -3.08
C GLY A 14 23.11 5.46 -4.27
N GLY A 15 22.76 5.96 -5.47
CA GLY A 15 22.61 5.16 -6.69
C GLY A 15 21.29 4.42 -6.81
N ILE A 16 20.23 4.86 -6.09
CA ILE A 16 18.87 4.36 -6.29
C ILE A 16 18.22 5.17 -7.43
N GLU A 17 18.05 4.54 -8.58
CA GLU A 17 17.49 5.18 -9.77
C GLU A 17 16.10 4.66 -10.13
N PHE A 18 15.69 3.51 -9.61
CA PHE A 18 14.40 2.89 -9.86
C PHE A 18 13.62 2.70 -8.56
N ILE A 19 12.36 3.16 -8.59
CA ILE A 19 11.42 3.09 -7.48
C ILE A 19 10.15 2.42 -7.98
N THR A 20 9.66 1.42 -7.25
CA THR A 20 8.38 0.77 -7.53
C THR A 20 7.65 0.46 -6.23
N GLY A 21 6.38 0.16 -6.30
CA GLY A 21 5.64 -0.24 -5.10
C GLY A 21 4.13 -0.10 -5.25
N VAL A 22 3.45 -0.33 -4.14
CA VAL A 22 2.01 -0.14 -4.00
C VAL A 22 1.76 1.07 -3.09
N PRO A 23 1.00 2.10 -3.53
CA PRO A 23 0.79 3.31 -2.75
C PRO A 23 0.17 3.04 -1.37
N ASP A 24 0.72 3.68 -0.35
CA ASP A 24 0.25 3.63 1.03
C ASP A 24 -0.04 5.01 1.59
N SER A 25 -1.02 5.10 2.47
CA SER A 25 -1.45 6.37 3.07
C SER A 25 -0.42 7.02 4.00
N LEU A 26 0.48 6.25 4.64
CA LEU A 26 1.58 6.80 5.43
C LEU A 26 2.72 7.33 4.54
N LEU A 27 2.87 6.76 3.35
CA LEU A 27 3.86 7.11 2.36
C LEU A 27 3.30 8.04 1.26
N ASN A 28 2.06 8.54 1.42
CA ASN A 28 1.36 9.30 0.39
C ASN A 28 2.16 10.50 -0.13
N ASP A 29 2.82 11.24 0.77
CA ASP A 29 3.61 12.40 0.36
C ASP A 29 4.87 11.99 -0.41
N PHE A 30 5.54 10.90 0.00
CA PHE A 30 6.63 10.29 -0.75
C PHE A 30 6.17 9.77 -2.12
N CYS A 31 5.05 9.03 -2.16
CA CYS A 31 4.50 8.53 -3.42
C CYS A 31 4.14 9.67 -4.39
N SER A 32 3.56 10.75 -3.88
CA SER A 32 3.25 11.95 -4.67
C SER A 32 4.52 12.60 -5.21
N TYR A 33 5.55 12.75 -4.36
CA TYR A 33 6.82 13.34 -4.77
C TYR A 33 7.48 12.53 -5.90
N VAL A 34 7.60 11.21 -5.75
CA VAL A 34 8.23 10.38 -6.78
C VAL A 34 7.38 10.32 -8.06
N GLN A 35 6.06 10.31 -7.95
CA GLN A 35 5.17 10.33 -9.11
C GLN A 35 5.28 11.63 -9.92
N THR A 36 5.52 12.76 -9.25
CA THR A 36 5.63 14.07 -9.89
C THR A 36 7.02 14.28 -10.50
N ASN A 37 8.07 13.79 -9.84
CA ASN A 37 9.45 14.15 -10.17
C ASN A 37 10.22 13.06 -10.95
N LEU A 38 9.71 11.82 -11.02
CA LEU A 38 10.36 10.74 -11.76
C LEU A 38 9.63 10.44 -13.07
N SER A 39 10.40 10.02 -14.06
CA SER A 39 9.84 9.51 -15.32
C SER A 39 9.20 8.13 -15.13
N SER A 40 8.29 7.75 -16.01
CA SER A 40 7.67 6.41 -16.00
C SER A 40 8.67 5.25 -16.21
N LYS A 41 9.89 5.53 -16.60
CA LYS A 41 10.98 4.54 -16.67
C LYS A 41 11.61 4.27 -15.31
N ASN A 42 11.57 5.27 -14.43
CA ASN A 42 12.23 5.25 -13.13
C ASN A 42 11.26 5.04 -11.97
N HIS A 43 9.94 5.21 -12.22
CA HIS A 43 8.91 4.97 -11.23
C HIS A 43 7.74 4.20 -11.85
N VAL A 44 7.43 3.03 -11.28
CA VAL A 44 6.32 2.17 -11.71
C VAL A 44 5.47 1.79 -10.51
N ILE A 45 4.19 2.11 -10.57
CA ILE A 45 3.22 1.62 -9.58
C ILE A 45 2.86 0.18 -9.94
N ALA A 46 3.10 -0.74 -9.02
CA ALA A 46 2.83 -2.15 -9.23
C ALA A 46 1.38 -2.50 -8.88
N ALA A 47 0.85 -3.55 -9.49
CA ALA A 47 -0.49 -4.05 -9.21
C ALA A 47 -0.62 -4.62 -7.78
N ASN A 48 0.43 -5.31 -7.29
CA ASN A 48 0.54 -5.78 -5.91
C ASN A 48 2.01 -5.81 -5.47
N GLU A 49 2.23 -6.06 -4.18
CA GLU A 49 3.56 -5.98 -3.57
C GLU A 49 4.50 -7.08 -4.08
N GLY A 50 3.99 -8.28 -4.37
CA GLY A 50 4.78 -9.35 -4.98
C GLY A 50 5.28 -8.97 -6.36
N ASN A 51 4.45 -8.31 -7.17
CA ASN A 51 4.84 -7.77 -8.47
C ASN A 51 5.88 -6.66 -8.35
N ALA A 52 5.77 -5.82 -7.30
CA ALA A 52 6.78 -4.78 -7.03
C ALA A 52 8.16 -5.37 -6.76
N ILE A 53 8.22 -6.44 -5.94
CA ILE A 53 9.48 -7.18 -5.69
C ILE A 53 10.03 -7.76 -6.99
N ALA A 54 9.19 -8.36 -7.84
CA ALA A 54 9.61 -8.94 -9.11
C ALA A 54 10.14 -7.87 -10.10
N LEU A 55 9.47 -6.72 -10.19
CA LEU A 55 9.93 -5.58 -11.01
C LEU A 55 11.30 -5.07 -10.53
N ALA A 56 11.46 -4.89 -9.23
CA ALA A 56 12.71 -4.47 -8.61
C ALA A 56 13.83 -5.49 -8.86
N ALA A 57 13.53 -6.79 -8.73
CA ALA A 57 14.48 -7.85 -9.02
C ALA A 57 14.93 -7.83 -10.49
N GLY A 58 14.00 -7.73 -11.44
CA GLY A 58 14.31 -7.62 -12.86
C GLY A 58 15.15 -6.38 -13.19
N TYR A 59 14.85 -5.25 -12.56
CA TYR A 59 15.63 -4.03 -12.70
C TYR A 59 17.08 -4.21 -12.22
N HIS A 60 17.26 -4.76 -11.00
CA HIS A 60 18.59 -5.06 -10.47
C HIS A 60 19.39 -5.99 -11.39
N LEU A 61 18.78 -7.09 -11.82
CA LEU A 61 19.42 -8.08 -12.70
C LEU A 61 19.89 -7.48 -14.04
N SER A 62 19.16 -6.48 -14.53
CA SER A 62 19.48 -5.83 -15.81
C SER A 62 20.50 -4.68 -15.69
N THR A 63 20.55 -4.01 -14.52
CA THR A 63 21.37 -2.78 -14.37
C THR A 63 22.48 -2.90 -13.33
N GLY A 64 22.38 -3.85 -12.41
CA GLY A 64 23.29 -3.97 -11.25
C GLY A 64 23.04 -2.93 -10.14
N THR A 65 22.07 -2.03 -10.31
CA THR A 65 21.77 -0.98 -9.31
C THR A 65 20.76 -1.47 -8.26
N VAL A 66 20.78 -0.87 -7.07
CA VAL A 66 19.86 -1.20 -5.97
C VAL A 66 18.54 -0.45 -6.17
N PRO A 67 17.41 -1.12 -6.37
CA PRO A 67 16.10 -0.46 -6.46
C PRO A 67 15.49 -0.19 -5.08
N LEU A 68 14.47 0.67 -5.03
CA LEU A 68 13.62 0.87 -3.86
C LEU A 68 12.21 0.35 -4.14
N VAL A 69 11.67 -0.39 -3.19
CA VAL A 69 10.28 -0.87 -3.20
C VAL A 69 9.54 -0.28 -2.01
N TYR A 70 8.44 0.43 -2.26
CA TYR A 70 7.61 0.98 -1.20
C TYR A 70 6.28 0.22 -1.07
N MET A 71 5.80 0.06 0.16
CA MET A 71 4.54 -0.62 0.45
C MET A 71 4.03 -0.31 1.86
N GLN A 72 2.76 -0.57 2.12
CA GLN A 72 2.26 -0.67 3.50
C GLN A 72 2.73 -1.99 4.13
N ASN A 73 2.92 -2.01 5.44
CA ASN A 73 3.31 -3.23 6.15
C ASN A 73 2.33 -4.41 5.97
N SER A 74 1.04 -4.15 5.72
CA SER A 74 0.08 -5.21 5.39
C SER A 74 0.43 -5.92 4.08
N GLY A 75 1.08 -5.23 3.15
CA GLY A 75 1.53 -5.77 1.87
C GLY A 75 2.70 -6.76 1.97
N LEU A 76 3.40 -6.80 3.12
CA LEU A 76 4.41 -7.83 3.35
C LEU A 76 3.85 -9.24 3.16
N GLY A 77 2.56 -9.46 3.50
CA GLY A 77 1.90 -10.75 3.27
C GLY A 77 1.94 -11.20 1.81
N ASN A 78 1.76 -10.28 0.86
CA ASN A 78 1.83 -10.56 -0.58
C ASN A 78 3.29 -10.71 -1.08
N ALA A 79 4.25 -10.20 -0.33
CA ALA A 79 5.66 -10.18 -0.70
C ALA A 79 6.47 -11.32 -0.06
N ILE A 80 5.93 -12.09 0.90
CA ILE A 80 6.67 -13.15 1.61
C ILE A 80 7.32 -14.12 0.62
N ASN A 81 6.56 -14.66 -0.32
CA ASN A 81 7.10 -15.63 -1.27
C ASN A 81 8.25 -15.05 -2.11
N PRO A 82 8.12 -13.95 -2.85
CA PRO A 82 9.24 -13.41 -3.62
C PRO A 82 10.40 -12.91 -2.75
N LEU A 83 10.15 -12.45 -1.51
CA LEU A 83 11.23 -12.05 -0.60
C LEU A 83 12.06 -13.24 -0.12
N THR A 84 11.44 -14.40 0.08
CA THR A 84 12.11 -15.60 0.61
C THR A 84 12.60 -16.56 -0.46
N SER A 85 11.93 -16.63 -1.62
CA SER A 85 12.23 -17.63 -2.66
C SER A 85 12.72 -17.06 -3.99
N LEU A 86 12.83 -15.73 -4.13
CA LEU A 86 13.42 -15.09 -5.29
C LEU A 86 14.65 -14.24 -4.90
N VAL A 87 14.48 -13.24 -4.04
CA VAL A 87 15.52 -12.22 -3.82
C VAL A 87 16.45 -12.50 -2.65
N ASN A 88 16.15 -13.51 -1.85
CA ASN A 88 16.97 -13.94 -0.72
C ASN A 88 18.41 -14.26 -1.15
N ASP A 89 19.39 -14.07 -0.26
CA ASP A 89 20.81 -14.28 -0.51
C ASP A 89 21.17 -15.76 -0.81
N GLU A 90 20.39 -16.72 -0.27
CA GLU A 90 20.53 -18.14 -0.57
C GLU A 90 19.96 -18.53 -1.93
N VAL A 91 19.26 -17.61 -2.65
CA VAL A 91 18.64 -17.88 -3.96
C VAL A 91 19.35 -17.08 -5.04
N TYR A 92 18.89 -15.86 -5.36
CA TYR A 92 19.52 -15.02 -6.36
C TYR A 92 20.35 -13.87 -5.76
N GLY A 93 20.22 -13.61 -4.47
CA GLY A 93 21.00 -12.58 -3.79
C GLY A 93 20.76 -11.17 -4.34
N ILE A 94 19.53 -10.75 -4.42
CA ILE A 94 19.14 -9.47 -5.06
C ILE A 94 18.96 -8.38 -3.99
N PRO A 95 19.86 -7.39 -3.93
CA PRO A 95 19.72 -6.27 -3.01
C PRO A 95 18.58 -5.33 -3.41
N MET A 96 17.82 -4.87 -2.44
CA MET A 96 16.81 -3.82 -2.60
C MET A 96 16.49 -3.14 -1.28
N ILE A 97 16.00 -1.92 -1.34
CA ILE A 97 15.51 -1.20 -0.16
C ILE A 97 13.98 -1.34 -0.10
N LEU A 98 13.46 -1.80 1.02
CA LEU A 98 12.03 -1.85 1.30
C LEU A 98 11.65 -0.66 2.16
N LEU A 99 10.96 0.34 1.62
CA LEU A 99 10.37 1.44 2.38
C LEU A 99 8.95 1.04 2.80
N VAL A 100 8.78 0.70 4.07
CA VAL A 100 7.54 0.11 4.58
C VAL A 100 6.81 1.11 5.46
N GLY A 101 5.63 1.55 5.05
CA GLY A 101 4.73 2.33 5.88
C GLY A 101 4.19 1.47 7.03
N TRP A 102 4.65 1.76 8.27
CA TRP A 102 4.36 0.93 9.43
C TRP A 102 3.05 1.34 10.11
N ARG A 103 1.91 0.89 9.55
CA ARG A 103 0.59 1.04 10.17
C ARG A 103 0.49 0.16 11.41
N GLY A 104 -0.20 0.70 12.44
CA GLY A 104 -0.40 -0.03 13.70
C GLY A 104 0.89 -0.26 14.50
N SER A 105 1.92 0.58 14.33
CA SER A 105 3.12 0.51 15.19
C SER A 105 2.72 0.65 16.68
N PRO A 106 3.44 -0.02 17.60
CA PRO A 106 3.00 -0.15 19.01
C PRO A 106 2.70 1.18 19.73
N ASP A 107 3.40 2.25 19.34
CA ASP A 107 3.32 3.56 20.01
C ASP A 107 2.26 4.49 19.38
N VAL A 108 1.53 4.04 18.34
CA VAL A 108 0.59 4.86 17.59
C VAL A 108 -0.80 4.26 17.62
N ASN A 109 -1.79 5.08 18.00
CA ASN A 109 -3.19 4.66 17.90
C ASN A 109 -3.61 4.59 16.42
N ASP A 110 -4.04 3.40 15.99
CA ASP A 110 -4.49 3.13 14.63
C ASP A 110 -5.75 2.25 14.65
N TRP A 111 -6.37 2.08 13.50
CA TRP A 111 -7.56 1.24 13.34
C TRP A 111 -7.30 -0.21 13.71
N ALA A 112 -8.35 -0.90 14.17
CA ALA A 112 -8.26 -2.27 14.69
C ALA A 112 -7.56 -3.25 13.73
N GLN A 113 -7.83 -3.13 12.42
CA GLN A 113 -7.21 -3.97 11.38
C GLN A 113 -5.70 -3.80 11.22
N HIS A 114 -5.13 -2.68 11.70
CA HIS A 114 -3.69 -2.43 11.62
C HIS A 114 -2.93 -2.87 12.87
N LYS A 115 -3.62 -3.13 14.00
CA LYS A 115 -2.98 -3.46 15.27
C LYS A 115 -2.14 -4.73 15.19
N LEU A 116 -2.73 -5.84 14.76
CA LEU A 116 -2.01 -7.11 14.65
C LEU A 116 -0.89 -7.05 13.58
N PRO A 117 -1.13 -6.56 12.35
CA PRO A 117 -0.06 -6.37 11.38
C PRO A 117 1.07 -5.48 11.89
N GLY A 118 0.76 -4.43 12.63
CA GLY A 118 1.76 -3.54 13.21
C GLY A 118 2.70 -4.25 14.17
N HIS A 119 2.16 -5.09 15.05
CA HIS A 119 2.97 -5.92 15.97
C HIS A 119 3.74 -7.03 15.28
N LEU A 120 3.22 -7.56 14.17
CA LEU A 120 3.86 -8.64 13.42
C LEU A 120 4.98 -8.15 12.50
N THR A 121 4.95 -6.91 12.05
CA THR A 121 5.88 -6.38 11.04
C THR A 121 7.36 -6.63 11.37
N PRO A 122 7.89 -6.28 12.57
CA PRO A 122 9.28 -6.57 12.89
C PRO A 122 9.57 -8.07 12.90
N LYS A 123 8.68 -8.87 13.47
CA LYS A 123 8.83 -10.32 13.56
C LYS A 123 8.85 -11.01 12.20
N LEU A 124 8.03 -10.53 11.27
CA LEU A 124 8.02 -11.05 9.89
C LEU A 124 9.35 -10.76 9.19
N LEU A 125 9.88 -9.55 9.35
CA LEU A 125 11.19 -9.19 8.79
C LEU A 125 12.31 -10.03 9.42
N GLU A 126 12.29 -10.23 10.74
CA GLU A 126 13.22 -11.11 11.45
C GLU A 126 13.14 -12.56 10.94
N CYS A 127 11.92 -13.12 10.82
CA CYS A 127 11.70 -14.47 10.30
C CYS A 127 12.19 -14.66 8.85
N MET A 128 12.19 -13.61 8.05
CA MET A 128 12.71 -13.60 6.68
C MET A 128 14.21 -13.26 6.60
N ASN A 129 14.90 -13.09 7.73
CA ASN A 129 16.29 -12.62 7.82
C ASN A 129 16.52 -11.27 7.11
N ILE A 130 15.52 -10.39 7.07
CA ILE A 130 15.62 -9.06 6.47
C ILE A 130 16.01 -8.06 7.55
N PRO A 131 17.22 -7.47 7.50
CA PRO A 131 17.63 -6.41 8.41
C PRO A 131 16.74 -5.18 8.24
N PHE A 132 16.41 -4.50 9.34
CA PHE A 132 15.59 -3.29 9.27
C PHE A 132 15.97 -2.26 10.31
N LEU A 133 15.68 -1.00 10.01
CA LEU A 133 15.70 0.12 10.95
C LEU A 133 14.36 0.86 10.90
N THR A 134 14.00 1.51 11.99
CA THR A 134 12.87 2.44 12.00
C THR A 134 13.38 3.84 11.67
N LEU A 135 12.73 4.50 10.73
CA LEU A 135 13.02 5.90 10.40
C LEU A 135 12.54 6.80 11.54
N GLU A 136 13.43 7.66 12.00
CA GLU A 136 13.16 8.72 12.96
C GLU A 136 12.87 10.02 12.20
N ASP A 137 12.26 11.01 12.85
CA ASP A 137 11.89 12.29 12.21
C ASP A 137 13.00 13.36 12.20
N ASN A 138 14.24 12.92 12.14
CA ASN A 138 15.44 13.75 12.25
C ASN A 138 16.54 13.34 11.28
N SER A 139 17.72 13.93 11.41
CA SER A 139 18.90 13.63 10.59
C SER A 139 19.38 12.17 10.65
N SER A 140 18.99 11.39 11.68
CA SER A 140 19.35 9.97 11.76
C SER A 140 18.72 9.13 10.65
N SER A 141 17.64 9.61 10.04
CA SER A 141 17.02 8.93 8.88
C SER A 141 17.92 8.90 7.65
N PHE A 142 18.77 9.90 7.49
CA PHE A 142 19.75 9.92 6.41
C PHE A 142 20.85 8.86 6.63
N GLU A 143 21.29 8.71 7.88
CA GLU A 143 22.21 7.64 8.23
C GLU A 143 21.54 6.26 8.10
N SER A 144 20.26 6.15 8.45
CA SER A 144 19.49 4.91 8.25
C SER A 144 19.37 4.51 6.78
N LEU A 145 19.13 5.47 5.89
CA LEU A 145 19.07 5.20 4.45
C LEU A 145 20.44 4.78 3.90
N LYS A 146 21.52 5.48 4.29
CA LYS A 146 22.87 5.13 3.91
C LYS A 146 23.23 3.72 4.37
N TRP A 147 22.98 3.42 5.65
CA TRP A 147 23.16 2.08 6.20
C TRP A 147 22.38 1.02 5.42
N ALA A 148 21.12 1.31 5.06
CA ALA A 148 20.29 0.37 4.33
C ALA A 148 20.87 0.05 2.94
N ILE A 149 21.35 1.08 2.22
CA ILE A 149 21.96 0.91 0.90
C ILE A 149 23.27 0.09 0.99
N GLU A 150 24.14 0.43 1.94
CA GLU A 150 25.39 -0.27 2.16
C GLU A 150 25.14 -1.73 2.58
N THR A 151 24.25 -1.96 3.54
CA THR A 151 23.89 -3.30 4.03
C THR A 151 23.27 -4.16 2.93
N ALA A 152 22.36 -3.60 2.12
CA ALA A 152 21.75 -4.34 1.02
C ALA A 152 22.78 -4.81 0.00
N ARG A 153 23.76 -3.94 -0.34
CA ARG A 153 24.85 -4.29 -1.27
C ARG A 153 25.79 -5.33 -0.69
N GLU A 154 26.18 -5.19 0.56
CA GLU A 154 27.10 -6.10 1.23
C GLU A 154 26.49 -7.48 1.39
N LYS A 155 25.26 -7.56 1.90
CA LYS A 155 24.56 -8.81 2.13
C LYS A 155 23.95 -9.42 0.87
N LYS A 156 23.84 -8.66 -0.22
CA LYS A 156 23.10 -9.05 -1.43
C LYS A 156 21.68 -9.52 -1.09
N SER A 157 20.98 -8.76 -0.29
CA SER A 157 19.68 -9.11 0.28
C SER A 157 18.83 -7.86 0.48
N PRO A 158 17.49 -7.98 0.54
CA PRO A 158 16.61 -6.87 0.91
C PRO A 158 16.93 -6.32 2.30
N VAL A 159 16.78 -5.00 2.47
CA VAL A 159 16.87 -4.28 3.75
C VAL A 159 15.65 -3.39 3.90
N ALA A 160 15.02 -3.36 5.07
CA ALA A 160 13.80 -2.59 5.27
C ALA A 160 14.03 -1.32 6.11
N LEU A 161 13.33 -0.27 5.74
CA LEU A 161 13.18 0.98 6.48
C LEU A 161 11.70 1.14 6.87
N LEU A 162 11.41 1.11 8.16
CA LEU A 162 10.05 1.22 8.69
C LEU A 162 9.71 2.69 8.95
N ALA A 163 8.75 3.24 8.21
CA ALA A 163 8.29 4.61 8.35
C ALA A 163 7.02 4.67 9.22
N LYS A 164 7.13 5.23 10.43
CA LYS A 164 5.98 5.50 11.31
C LYS A 164 5.16 6.69 10.81
N LYS A 165 3.94 6.81 11.32
CA LYS A 165 3.06 7.95 11.02
C LYS A 165 3.73 9.27 11.39
N GLY A 166 3.78 10.20 10.43
CA GLY A 166 4.29 11.57 10.64
C GLY A 166 5.81 11.71 10.54
N VAL A 167 6.54 10.64 10.19
CA VAL A 167 8.00 10.70 9.97
C VAL A 167 8.33 11.46 8.69
N LEU A 168 7.61 11.18 7.61
CA LEU A 168 7.77 11.87 6.34
C LEU A 168 7.03 13.20 6.35
N ALA A 169 7.67 14.28 5.92
CA ALA A 169 7.07 15.60 5.85
C ALA A 169 5.91 15.62 4.85
N LYS A 170 4.88 16.41 5.18
CA LYS A 170 3.80 16.65 4.23
C LYS A 170 4.33 17.50 3.08
N GLU A 171 4.13 17.02 1.87
CA GLU A 171 4.37 17.83 0.69
C GLU A 171 3.38 18.99 0.67
N LYS A 172 3.87 20.21 0.44
CA LYS A 172 3.01 21.35 0.17
C LYS A 172 2.42 21.15 -1.22
N LYS A 173 1.30 20.45 -1.30
CA LYS A 173 0.58 20.33 -2.56
C LYS A 173 -0.02 21.69 -2.91
N GLU A 174 0.47 22.31 -3.95
CA GLU A 174 -0.43 23.05 -4.82
C GLU A 174 -1.31 21.97 -5.46
N GLN A 175 -2.49 21.73 -4.87
CA GLN A 175 -3.47 20.88 -5.52
C GLN A 175 -3.76 21.54 -6.86
N PRO A 176 -3.53 20.89 -8.00
CA PRO A 176 -4.13 21.37 -9.22
C PRO A 176 -5.63 21.42 -8.91
N LEU A 177 -6.24 22.59 -9.11
CA LEU A 177 -7.68 22.72 -9.08
C LEU A 177 -8.23 21.55 -9.92
N PRO A 178 -9.20 20.77 -9.41
CA PRO A 178 -9.81 19.73 -10.22
C PRO A 178 -10.20 20.41 -11.53
N GLY A 179 -9.59 19.99 -12.64
CA GLY A 179 -10.07 20.37 -13.94
C GLY A 179 -11.58 20.06 -13.96
N GLU A 180 -12.39 20.84 -14.61
CA GLU A 180 -13.81 20.57 -14.74
C GLU A 180 -13.92 19.11 -15.20
N SER A 181 -14.36 18.24 -14.30
CA SER A 181 -14.54 16.83 -14.61
C SER A 181 -15.69 16.74 -15.60
N GLU A 182 -15.50 16.05 -16.70
CA GLU A 182 -16.56 15.71 -17.65
C GLU A 182 -17.69 14.92 -16.95
N TYR A 183 -17.38 14.34 -15.80
CA TYR A 183 -18.31 13.60 -14.93
C TYR A 183 -18.79 14.47 -13.79
N THR A 184 -20.12 14.64 -13.71
CA THR A 184 -20.76 15.49 -12.69
C THR A 184 -21.01 14.76 -11.37
N MET A 185 -21.03 13.41 -11.39
CA MET A 185 -21.31 12.58 -10.21
C MET A 185 -20.01 12.25 -9.46
N ASN A 186 -19.96 12.54 -8.18
CA ASN A 186 -18.88 12.08 -7.32
C ASN A 186 -19.14 10.64 -6.79
N ARG A 187 -18.13 10.03 -6.12
CA ARG A 187 -18.25 8.63 -5.66
C ARG A 187 -19.35 8.44 -4.61
N GLU A 188 -19.50 9.35 -3.67
CA GLU A 188 -20.53 9.29 -2.63
C GLU A 188 -21.94 9.34 -3.24
N GLU A 189 -22.16 10.21 -4.22
CA GLU A 189 -23.41 10.28 -4.98
C GLU A 189 -23.66 8.98 -5.77
N ALA A 190 -22.63 8.39 -6.35
CA ALA A 190 -22.75 7.12 -7.05
C ALA A 190 -23.14 5.98 -6.09
N ILE A 191 -22.50 5.88 -4.92
CA ILE A 191 -22.84 4.89 -3.89
C ILE A 191 -24.29 5.09 -3.44
N LYS A 192 -24.68 6.34 -3.16
CA LYS A 192 -26.05 6.67 -2.79
C LYS A 192 -27.04 6.27 -3.87
N CYS A 193 -26.76 6.55 -5.12
CA CYS A 193 -27.60 6.17 -6.26
C CYS A 193 -27.80 4.64 -6.32
N VAL A 194 -26.74 3.86 -6.06
CA VAL A 194 -26.85 2.39 -6.02
C VAL A 194 -27.71 1.93 -4.83
N ILE A 195 -27.53 2.51 -3.65
CA ILE A 195 -28.34 2.20 -2.46
C ILE A 195 -29.82 2.46 -2.76
N ASP A 196 -30.14 3.65 -3.27
CA ASP A 196 -31.53 4.10 -3.51
C ASP A 196 -32.24 3.27 -4.59
N ASN A 197 -31.52 2.58 -5.46
CA ASN A 197 -32.06 1.79 -6.56
C ASN A 197 -31.91 0.28 -6.39
N THR A 198 -31.57 -0.19 -5.20
CA THR A 198 -31.48 -1.63 -4.87
C THR A 198 -32.47 -2.01 -3.77
N PRO A 199 -32.93 -3.29 -3.70
CA PRO A 199 -33.78 -3.77 -2.63
C PRO A 199 -33.19 -3.53 -1.24
N GLU A 200 -34.05 -3.31 -0.22
CA GLU A 200 -33.60 -3.06 1.16
C GLU A 200 -32.78 -4.21 1.77
N ASP A 201 -32.97 -5.43 1.29
CA ASP A 201 -32.24 -6.62 1.74
C ASP A 201 -30.99 -6.91 0.91
N THR A 202 -30.58 -5.98 0.05
CA THR A 202 -29.33 -6.07 -0.74
C THR A 202 -28.12 -6.16 0.19
N VAL A 203 -27.23 -7.10 -0.13
CA VAL A 203 -25.96 -7.27 0.58
C VAL A 203 -24.91 -6.39 -0.10
N PHE A 204 -24.33 -5.45 0.64
CA PHE A 204 -23.24 -4.63 0.16
C PHE A 204 -21.90 -5.15 0.71
N VAL A 205 -20.96 -5.36 -0.18
CA VAL A 205 -19.56 -5.69 0.15
C VAL A 205 -18.69 -4.54 -0.31
N ALA A 206 -18.12 -3.79 0.62
CA ALA A 206 -17.27 -2.65 0.30
C ALA A 206 -15.82 -2.92 0.67
N THR A 207 -14.90 -2.64 -0.27
CA THR A 207 -13.46 -2.81 -0.04
C THR A 207 -12.91 -1.73 0.88
N THR A 208 -11.80 -2.04 1.54
CA THR A 208 -11.12 -1.12 2.46
C THR A 208 -10.81 0.20 1.76
N GLY A 209 -11.19 1.31 2.37
CA GLY A 209 -10.86 2.63 1.88
C GLY A 209 -11.99 3.64 2.04
N ARG A 210 -12.09 4.57 1.09
CA ARG A 210 -13.09 5.63 1.14
C ARG A 210 -14.49 5.11 0.87
N ALA A 211 -14.66 4.15 -0.05
CA ALA A 211 -15.96 3.57 -0.38
C ALA A 211 -16.66 2.96 0.85
N THR A 212 -15.93 2.19 1.68
CA THR A 212 -16.44 1.64 2.94
C THR A 212 -16.93 2.73 3.90
N ARG A 213 -16.15 3.83 4.03
CA ARG A 213 -16.51 4.92 4.94
C ARG A 213 -17.72 5.69 4.42
N GLU A 214 -17.78 5.97 3.14
CA GLU A 214 -18.90 6.66 2.51
C GLU A 214 -20.18 5.85 2.61
N LEU A 215 -20.15 4.53 2.34
CA LEU A 215 -21.29 3.64 2.54
C LEU A 215 -21.78 3.67 4.02
N HIS A 216 -20.84 3.59 4.98
CA HIS A 216 -21.17 3.67 6.39
C HIS A 216 -21.85 4.99 6.79
N GLU A 217 -21.29 6.12 6.38
CA GLU A 217 -21.83 7.45 6.71
C GLU A 217 -23.17 7.70 6.01
N LEU A 218 -23.37 7.24 4.77
CA LEU A 218 -24.64 7.32 4.06
C LEU A 218 -25.75 6.57 4.78
N ARG A 219 -25.51 5.31 5.19
CA ARG A 219 -26.48 4.52 5.98
C ARG A 219 -26.81 5.20 7.30
N LYS A 220 -25.79 5.69 8.01
CA LYS A 220 -25.98 6.41 9.28
C LYS A 220 -26.79 7.70 9.10
N ALA A 221 -26.53 8.48 8.06
CA ALA A 221 -27.26 9.69 7.76
C ALA A 221 -28.74 9.43 7.42
N SER A 222 -29.05 8.32 6.76
CA SER A 222 -30.39 7.89 6.42
C SER A 222 -31.12 7.16 7.59
N GLY A 223 -30.43 6.91 8.72
CA GLY A 223 -30.97 6.13 9.82
C GLY A 223 -31.19 4.65 9.50
N GLU A 224 -30.54 4.15 8.46
CA GLU A 224 -30.68 2.78 7.99
C GLU A 224 -29.78 1.80 8.74
N SER A 225 -30.15 0.52 8.73
CA SER A 225 -29.38 -0.54 9.36
C SER A 225 -28.20 -0.95 8.49
N HIS A 226 -27.04 -1.22 9.11
CA HIS A 226 -25.88 -1.86 8.46
C HIS A 226 -25.97 -3.39 8.46
N ARG A 227 -27.13 -3.97 8.71
CA ARG A 227 -27.32 -5.42 8.92
C ARG A 227 -26.78 -6.28 7.77
N PHE A 228 -26.85 -5.78 6.55
CA PHE A 228 -26.42 -6.49 5.34
C PHE A 228 -25.18 -5.88 4.70
N ASP A 229 -24.52 -4.96 5.39
CA ASP A 229 -23.31 -4.33 4.88
C ASP A 229 -22.07 -5.03 5.44
N PHE A 230 -21.23 -5.54 4.56
CA PHE A 230 -19.91 -6.05 4.90
C PHE A 230 -18.88 -4.94 4.67
N LEU A 231 -18.70 -4.13 5.70
CA LEU A 231 -17.74 -3.03 5.75
C LEU A 231 -16.38 -3.59 6.17
N LYS A 232 -15.64 -4.11 5.23
CA LYS A 232 -14.39 -4.77 5.57
C LYS A 232 -13.22 -3.80 5.67
N CYS A 233 -12.51 -4.00 6.77
CA CYS A 233 -11.18 -3.53 7.02
C CYS A 233 -10.25 -4.73 6.84
N GLY A 234 -9.36 -4.74 5.86
CA GLY A 234 -8.45 -5.87 5.68
C GLY A 234 -7.90 -5.99 4.27
N SER A 235 -7.51 -7.18 3.88
CA SER A 235 -6.76 -7.43 2.66
C SER A 235 -7.42 -6.91 1.39
N TYR A 236 -6.69 -6.16 0.61
CA TYR A 236 -7.12 -5.69 -0.69
C TYR A 236 -7.28 -6.85 -1.67
N GLY A 237 -8.33 -6.79 -2.50
CA GLY A 237 -8.48 -7.70 -3.64
C GLY A 237 -9.03 -9.11 -3.33
N THR A 238 -9.21 -9.50 -2.06
CA THR A 238 -9.77 -10.82 -1.71
C THR A 238 -11.30 -10.83 -1.64
N TYR A 239 -11.95 -9.68 -1.78
CA TYR A 239 -13.39 -9.49 -1.57
C TYR A 239 -14.27 -10.07 -2.68
N PHE A 240 -13.70 -10.28 -3.87
CA PHE A 240 -14.40 -10.97 -4.95
C PHE A 240 -14.87 -12.35 -4.50
N PHE A 241 -14.02 -13.11 -3.83
CA PHE A 241 -14.35 -14.43 -3.32
C PHE A 241 -15.39 -14.39 -2.21
N ASP A 242 -15.32 -13.42 -1.31
CA ASP A 242 -16.32 -13.24 -0.24
C ASP A 242 -17.69 -12.93 -0.84
N SER A 243 -17.77 -12.03 -1.84
CA SER A 243 -19.04 -11.68 -2.50
C SER A 243 -19.58 -12.84 -3.31
N TYR A 244 -18.73 -13.63 -3.96
CA TYR A 244 -19.13 -14.82 -4.70
C TYR A 244 -19.78 -15.87 -3.79
N TRP A 245 -19.15 -16.20 -2.64
CA TRP A 245 -19.70 -17.13 -1.68
C TRP A 245 -20.98 -16.61 -1.00
N LEU A 246 -21.08 -15.32 -0.71
CA LEU A 246 -22.30 -14.68 -0.23
C LEU A 246 -23.42 -14.81 -1.25
N GLY A 247 -23.11 -14.72 -2.56
CA GLY A 247 -24.06 -14.95 -3.65
C GLY A 247 -24.64 -16.36 -3.62
N PHE A 248 -23.84 -17.38 -3.39
CA PHE A 248 -24.29 -18.75 -3.28
C PHE A 248 -25.13 -19.04 -2.03
N SER A 249 -24.83 -18.37 -0.91
CA SER A 249 -25.47 -18.62 0.37
C SER A 249 -26.70 -17.74 0.63
N SER A 250 -26.85 -16.63 -0.04
CA SER A 250 -27.85 -15.60 0.25
C SER A 250 -29.18 -15.75 -0.47
N LYS A 251 -29.53 -16.95 -0.94
CA LYS A 251 -30.82 -17.31 -1.56
C LYS A 251 -31.65 -16.12 -2.07
N ASN A 252 -31.43 -15.73 -3.33
CA ASN A 252 -32.19 -14.69 -4.05
C ASN A 252 -31.97 -13.22 -3.62
N ARG A 253 -30.96 -12.89 -2.82
CA ARG A 253 -30.62 -11.49 -2.57
C ARG A 253 -29.66 -10.94 -3.62
N LEU A 254 -29.84 -9.68 -3.95
CA LEU A 254 -28.86 -8.95 -4.74
C LEU A 254 -27.58 -8.72 -3.90
N ILE A 255 -26.43 -8.95 -4.51
CA ILE A 255 -25.13 -8.62 -3.92
C ILE A 255 -24.50 -7.53 -4.76
N VAL A 256 -24.15 -6.43 -4.10
CA VAL A 256 -23.44 -5.32 -4.69
C VAL A 256 -22.04 -5.26 -4.11
N TRP A 257 -21.06 -5.34 -4.98
CA TRP A 257 -19.66 -5.18 -4.62
C TRP A 257 -19.17 -3.78 -5.01
N LEU A 258 -18.77 -2.99 -4.01
CA LEU A 258 -18.21 -1.65 -4.17
C LEU A 258 -16.69 -1.75 -4.04
N ASP A 259 -15.99 -1.70 -5.16
CA ASP A 259 -14.54 -1.85 -5.21
C ASP A 259 -13.83 -0.58 -5.67
N GLY A 260 -12.55 -0.46 -5.33
CA GLY A 260 -11.64 0.53 -5.87
C GLY A 260 -10.83 -0.05 -7.03
N ASP A 261 -10.41 0.81 -7.95
CA ASP A 261 -9.58 0.47 -9.11
C ASP A 261 -8.33 -0.32 -8.73
N ALA A 262 -7.56 0.15 -7.76
CA ALA A 262 -6.35 -0.52 -7.29
C ALA A 262 -6.66 -1.89 -6.67
N SER A 263 -7.73 -2.01 -5.90
CA SER A 263 -8.15 -3.27 -5.29
C SER A 263 -8.55 -4.31 -6.33
N THR A 264 -9.31 -3.88 -7.35
CA THR A 264 -9.69 -4.73 -8.49
C THR A 264 -8.47 -5.26 -9.23
N ILE A 265 -7.49 -4.40 -9.51
CA ILE A 265 -6.28 -4.77 -10.26
C ILE A 265 -5.39 -5.75 -9.48
N MET A 266 -5.33 -5.66 -8.15
CA MET A 266 -4.48 -6.53 -7.33
C MET A 266 -4.70 -8.03 -7.58
N HIS A 267 -5.93 -8.43 -7.84
CA HIS A 267 -6.32 -9.82 -8.03
C HIS A 267 -7.21 -10.03 -9.27
N LEU A 268 -7.00 -9.24 -10.32
CA LEU A 268 -7.82 -9.28 -11.55
C LEU A 268 -7.81 -10.64 -12.25
N GLY A 269 -6.82 -11.48 -12.00
CA GLY A 269 -6.70 -12.83 -12.56
C GLY A 269 -7.32 -13.94 -11.71
N ALA A 270 -7.95 -13.58 -10.58
CA ALA A 270 -8.48 -14.56 -9.64
C ALA A 270 -9.95 -14.94 -9.93
#